data_7ed87d329321541ebb80c2470df76405
#
_entry.id   7ed87d329321541ebb80c2470df76405
#
_cell.length_a   1.000
_cell.length_b   1.000
_cell.length_c   1.000
_cell.angle_alpha   90.00
_cell.angle_beta   90.00
_cell.angle_gamma   90.00
#
_symmetry.space_group_name_H-M   'P 1'
#
loop_
_entity.id
_entity.type
_entity.pdbx_description
1 polymer ?
#
loop_
_entity_poly.entity_id
_entity_poly.type
_entity_poly.pdbx_seq_one_letter_code
_entity_poly.pdbx_strand_id
1 'polypeptide(L)'
;ASVSDPAGHGEAVAEVKSEELASFLGLRFPATDIPKQARRLYTLELTRQIVDVDYAPSPLVPTILSTTNRPLNMAFCQLRSVSPIHLQYLRNMGVAASFSVSIVVGEELIALIACHHNTPKVLDFRTRQACELLGRMTAELFARQRGERQRMARNRQLSAQVELLSELGEQNTIEVGSGAWTRAFKFVESDALLVQRNGTKRSVGGEQTVLSEPEDLQDIWALGDRFAHLDPPQ
;
A
#
# COMPACT_ATOMS: atom_id res chain seq x y z
N ALA A 1 -8.86 10.22 6.73
CA ALA A 1 -8.42 8.84 6.42
C ALA A 1 -7.05 8.87 5.78
N SER A 2 -6.17 7.96 6.15
CA SER A 2 -4.85 7.81 5.55
C SER A 2 -4.70 6.43 4.92
N VAL A 3 -4.00 6.37 3.79
CA VAL A 3 -3.69 5.15 3.05
C VAL A 3 -2.19 4.92 3.13
N SER A 4 -1.77 3.65 3.31
CA SER A 4 -0.35 3.28 3.35
C SER A 4 0.15 2.90 1.95
N ASP A 5 1.37 3.36 1.61
CA ASP A 5 2.11 2.86 0.46
C ASP A 5 2.86 1.55 0.79
N PRO A 6 3.45 0.86 -0.21
CA PRO A 6 4.22 -0.38 0.02
C PRO A 6 5.43 -0.18 0.96
N ALA A 7 6.00 1.01 1.04
CA ALA A 7 7.09 1.34 1.96
C ALA A 7 6.55 1.64 3.38
N GLY A 8 5.23 1.75 3.52
CA GLY A 8 4.54 1.98 4.77
C GLY A 8 4.39 3.45 5.16
N HIS A 9 4.65 4.39 4.25
CA HIS A 9 4.30 5.78 4.46
C HIS A 9 2.79 5.97 4.34
N GLY A 10 2.23 6.88 5.14
CA GLY A 10 0.81 7.22 5.09
C GLY A 10 0.58 8.53 4.34
N GLU A 11 -0.54 8.65 3.65
CA GLU A 11 -1.01 9.91 3.07
C GLU A 11 -2.46 10.16 3.48
N ALA A 12 -2.76 11.38 3.92
CA ALA A 12 -4.13 11.77 4.25
C ALA A 12 -4.92 12.03 2.96
N VAL A 13 -5.77 11.08 2.58
CA VAL A 13 -6.51 11.12 1.30
C VAL A 13 -7.94 11.63 1.42
N ALA A 14 -8.47 11.70 2.65
CA ALA A 14 -9.79 12.25 2.91
C ALA A 14 -9.85 12.84 4.32
N GLU A 15 -10.54 13.93 4.47
CA GLU A 15 -10.66 14.66 5.72
C GLU A 15 -12.07 15.24 5.89
N VAL A 16 -12.55 15.20 7.13
CA VAL A 16 -13.68 16.00 7.61
C VAL A 16 -13.22 16.68 8.89
N LYS A 17 -13.30 18.00 8.95
CA LYS A 17 -12.82 18.80 10.08
C LYS A 17 -13.74 19.99 10.34
N SER A 18 -13.63 20.59 11.53
CA SER A 18 -14.20 21.93 11.76
C SER A 18 -13.37 23.00 11.05
N GLU A 19 -13.98 24.12 10.72
CA GLU A 19 -13.35 25.21 9.94
C GLU A 19 -12.09 25.77 10.62
N GLU A 20 -12.08 25.79 11.96
CA GLU A 20 -11.00 26.34 12.78
C GLU A 20 -9.71 25.48 12.81
N LEU A 21 -9.78 24.22 12.39
CA LEU A 21 -8.64 23.32 12.45
C LEU A 21 -7.80 23.38 11.15
N ALA A 22 -6.48 23.21 11.29
CA ALA A 22 -5.60 23.04 10.15
C ALA A 22 -5.92 21.75 9.38
N SER A 23 -5.74 21.78 8.07
CA SER A 23 -5.98 20.61 7.21
C SER A 23 -4.79 19.66 7.22
N PHE A 24 -5.07 18.37 7.28
CA PHE A 24 -4.12 17.28 7.08
C PHE A 24 -4.19 16.68 5.67
N LEU A 25 -5.18 17.10 4.85
CA LEU A 25 -5.39 16.53 3.52
C LEU A 25 -4.13 16.68 2.64
N GLY A 26 -3.66 15.60 2.06
CA GLY A 26 -2.45 15.55 1.24
C GLY A 26 -1.14 15.51 2.03
N LEU A 27 -1.17 15.62 3.36
CA LEU A 27 0.04 15.46 4.16
C LEU A 27 0.49 14.00 4.15
N ARG A 28 1.82 13.82 4.09
CA ARG A 28 2.47 12.51 4.15
C ARG A 28 3.10 12.30 5.52
N PHE A 29 2.93 11.09 6.02
CA PHE A 29 3.41 10.65 7.32
C PHE A 29 4.44 9.54 7.12
N PRO A 30 5.63 9.64 7.71
CA PRO A 30 6.64 8.61 7.59
C PRO A 30 6.19 7.28 8.20
N ALA A 31 6.74 6.18 7.69
CA ALA A 31 6.43 4.82 8.18
C ALA A 31 6.75 4.64 9.68
N THR A 32 7.64 5.45 10.22
CA THR A 32 8.04 5.46 11.64
C THR A 32 6.95 5.92 12.58
N ASP A 33 5.99 6.73 12.12
CA ASP A 33 4.88 7.23 12.95
C ASP A 33 3.95 6.09 13.40
N ILE A 34 3.84 5.05 12.58
CA ILE A 34 3.15 3.82 12.93
C ILE A 34 4.11 2.63 12.75
N PRO A 35 4.91 2.29 13.76
CA PRO A 35 5.87 1.18 13.69
C PRO A 35 5.20 -0.16 13.36
N LYS A 36 5.97 -1.11 12.79
CA LYS A 36 5.46 -2.44 12.39
C LYS A 36 4.68 -3.16 13.49
N GLN A 37 5.11 -3.05 14.75
CA GLN A 37 4.42 -3.65 15.90
C GLN A 37 3.03 -3.02 16.11
N ALA A 38 2.91 -1.70 15.99
CA ALA A 38 1.63 -1.01 16.09
C ALA A 38 0.70 -1.37 14.91
N ARG A 39 1.22 -1.45 13.69
CA ARG A 39 0.45 -1.90 12.52
C ARG A 39 -0.13 -3.29 12.71
N ARG A 40 0.66 -4.23 13.26
CA ARG A 40 0.17 -5.57 13.61
C ARG A 40 -0.98 -5.51 14.61
N LEU A 41 -0.92 -4.64 15.60
CA LEU A 41 -2.03 -4.49 16.56
C LEU A 41 -3.30 -3.93 15.89
N TYR A 42 -3.15 -3.04 14.93
CA TYR A 42 -4.28 -2.51 14.14
C TYR A 42 -4.93 -3.56 13.21
N THR A 43 -4.22 -4.63 12.83
CA THR A 43 -4.85 -5.75 12.10
C THR A 43 -5.55 -6.74 13.03
N LEU A 44 -5.18 -6.82 14.31
CA LEU A 44 -5.80 -7.71 15.31
C LEU A 44 -7.04 -7.09 15.94
N GLU A 45 -6.98 -5.81 16.27
CA GLU A 45 -8.07 -5.03 16.87
C GLU A 45 -8.38 -3.84 15.97
N LEU A 46 -9.53 -3.90 15.30
CA LEU A 46 -9.88 -2.94 14.25
C LEU A 46 -10.22 -1.55 14.79
N THR A 47 -10.56 -1.44 16.06
CA THR A 47 -10.86 -0.15 16.68
C THR A 47 -9.96 0.11 17.88
N ARG A 48 -9.51 1.36 18.03
CA ARG A 48 -8.70 1.78 19.17
C ARG A 48 -9.20 3.13 19.68
N GLN A 49 -9.52 3.19 20.98
CA GLN A 49 -9.92 4.42 21.65
C GLN A 49 -8.89 4.85 22.67
N ILE A 50 -8.58 6.14 22.66
CA ILE A 50 -7.86 6.88 23.69
C ILE A 50 -8.82 7.96 24.18
N VAL A 51 -9.38 7.75 25.36
CA VAL A 51 -10.42 8.63 25.92
C VAL A 51 -9.85 9.97 26.33
N ASP A 52 -8.66 9.95 26.90
CA ASP A 52 -7.93 11.09 27.40
C ASP A 52 -6.42 10.81 27.27
N VAL A 53 -5.68 11.68 26.61
CA VAL A 53 -4.22 11.51 26.46
C VAL A 53 -3.47 11.71 27.78
N ASP A 54 -4.10 12.36 28.75
CA ASP A 54 -3.52 12.63 30.07
C ASP A 54 -3.97 11.62 31.16
N TYR A 55 -4.61 10.52 30.76
CA TYR A 55 -5.00 9.48 31.70
C TYR A 55 -3.81 8.84 32.40
N ALA A 56 -4.01 8.43 33.64
CA ALA A 56 -3.07 7.58 34.37
C ALA A 56 -3.37 6.11 34.09
N PRO A 57 -2.42 5.32 33.56
CA PRO A 57 -2.65 3.90 33.32
C PRO A 57 -2.81 3.13 34.64
N SER A 58 -3.84 2.28 34.71
CA SER A 58 -4.03 1.39 35.88
C SER A 58 -3.02 0.24 35.84
N PRO A 59 -2.30 -0.03 36.94
CA PRO A 59 -1.39 -1.15 37.01
C PRO A 59 -2.13 -2.49 36.99
N LEU A 60 -1.53 -3.49 36.33
CA LEU A 60 -1.97 -4.87 36.43
C LEU A 60 -1.28 -5.55 37.62
N VAL A 61 -2.08 -6.20 38.48
CA VAL A 61 -1.57 -6.93 39.64
C VAL A 61 -2.12 -8.35 39.61
N PRO A 62 -1.24 -9.35 39.55
CA PRO A 62 0.21 -9.29 39.43
C PRO A 62 0.67 -8.87 38.03
N THR A 63 1.84 -8.23 37.92
CA THR A 63 2.47 -7.87 36.67
C THR A 63 2.90 -9.08 35.84
N ILE A 64 3.22 -10.17 36.52
CA ILE A 64 3.66 -11.43 35.93
C ILE A 64 2.65 -12.52 36.33
N LEU A 65 2.13 -13.24 35.35
CA LEU A 65 1.23 -14.38 35.58
C LEU A 65 2.03 -15.55 36.15
N SER A 66 1.60 -16.09 37.27
CA SER A 66 2.24 -17.24 37.95
C SER A 66 2.23 -18.50 37.08
N THR A 67 1.22 -18.66 36.23
CA THR A 67 1.03 -19.82 35.34
C THR A 67 1.99 -19.87 34.18
N THR A 68 2.40 -18.72 33.65
CA THR A 68 3.22 -18.63 32.41
C THR A 68 4.59 -17.97 32.65
N ASN A 69 4.78 -17.42 33.84
CA ASN A 69 5.93 -16.59 34.17
C ASN A 69 6.21 -15.44 33.19
N ARG A 70 5.15 -14.90 32.61
CA ARG A 70 5.17 -13.83 31.58
C ARG A 70 4.10 -12.77 31.91
N PRO A 71 4.26 -11.53 31.41
CA PRO A 71 3.19 -10.54 31.44
C PRO A 71 1.96 -11.03 30.70
N LEU A 72 0.78 -10.54 31.09
CA LEU A 72 -0.46 -10.80 30.36
C LEU A 72 -0.36 -10.25 28.92
N ASN A 73 -0.67 -11.09 27.94
CA ASN A 73 -0.77 -10.65 26.56
C ASN A 73 -2.07 -9.86 26.34
N MET A 74 -1.94 -8.56 26.13
CA MET A 74 -3.07 -7.66 25.94
C MET A 74 -3.27 -7.26 24.46
N ALA A 75 -2.74 -8.01 23.51
CA ALA A 75 -2.84 -7.69 22.07
C ALA A 75 -4.30 -7.53 21.62
N PHE A 76 -5.23 -8.34 22.18
CA PHE A 76 -6.67 -8.30 21.87
C PHE A 76 -7.48 -7.46 22.87
N CYS A 77 -6.83 -6.72 23.73
CA CYS A 77 -7.52 -5.88 24.72
C CYS A 77 -7.69 -4.45 24.18
N GLN A 78 -8.93 -4.04 23.96
CA GLN A 78 -9.25 -2.67 23.50
C GLN A 78 -8.86 -1.60 24.53
N LEU A 79 -8.85 -1.94 25.81
CA LEU A 79 -8.55 -1.02 26.91
C LEU A 79 -7.09 -1.08 27.37
N ARG A 80 -6.20 -1.76 26.63
CA ARG A 80 -4.76 -1.77 26.97
C ARG A 80 -4.19 -0.37 26.97
N SER A 81 -3.21 -0.14 27.82
CA SER A 81 -2.50 1.14 27.89
C SER A 81 -1.85 1.52 26.57
N VAL A 82 -1.73 2.82 26.34
CA VAL A 82 -1.13 3.41 25.15
C VAL A 82 0.35 3.64 25.39
N SER A 83 1.17 3.52 24.33
CA SER A 83 2.58 3.87 24.42
C SER A 83 2.76 5.33 24.84
N PRO A 84 3.63 5.63 25.82
CA PRO A 84 3.91 7.00 26.23
C PRO A 84 4.37 7.89 25.06
N ILE A 85 5.13 7.34 24.11
CA ILE A 85 5.60 8.03 22.92
C ILE A 85 4.38 8.46 22.04
N HIS A 86 3.39 7.58 21.90
CA HIS A 86 2.19 7.90 21.12
C HIS A 86 1.32 8.94 21.84
N LEU A 87 1.22 8.87 23.14
CA LEU A 87 0.53 9.92 23.92
C LEU A 87 1.22 11.28 23.76
N GLN A 88 2.56 11.30 23.79
CA GLN A 88 3.31 12.53 23.56
C GLN A 88 3.11 13.07 22.13
N TYR A 89 3.06 12.20 21.13
CA TYR A 89 2.75 12.56 19.75
C TYR A 89 1.37 13.24 19.64
N LEU A 90 0.34 12.68 20.27
CA LEU A 90 -1.00 13.26 20.29
C LEU A 90 -1.05 14.62 21.02
N ARG A 91 -0.34 14.75 22.14
CA ARG A 91 -0.21 16.04 22.84
C ARG A 91 0.45 17.11 21.97
N ASN A 92 1.49 16.75 21.24
CA ASN A 92 2.17 17.68 20.32
C ASN A 92 1.25 18.15 19.19
N MET A 93 0.25 17.34 18.80
CA MET A 93 -0.79 17.70 17.86
C MET A 93 -1.95 18.49 18.48
N GLY A 94 -1.96 18.74 19.79
CA GLY A 94 -3.07 19.37 20.49
C GLY A 94 -4.32 18.48 20.62
N VAL A 95 -4.15 17.16 20.51
CA VAL A 95 -5.23 16.16 20.58
C VAL A 95 -5.37 15.67 22.01
N ALA A 96 -6.58 15.78 22.59
CA ALA A 96 -6.90 15.27 23.91
C ALA A 96 -7.54 13.88 23.91
N ALA A 97 -8.25 13.52 22.84
CA ALA A 97 -8.83 12.17 22.66
C ALA A 97 -8.68 11.71 21.22
N SER A 98 -8.49 10.41 21.03
CA SER A 98 -8.32 9.80 19.72
C SER A 98 -9.12 8.51 19.59
N PHE A 99 -9.70 8.30 18.41
CA PHE A 99 -10.34 7.05 18.04
C PHE A 99 -9.91 6.68 16.64
N SER A 100 -9.50 5.43 16.43
CA SER A 100 -9.10 4.94 15.12
C SER A 100 -9.89 3.70 14.72
N VAL A 101 -10.17 3.60 13.41
CA VAL A 101 -10.77 2.44 12.77
C VAL A 101 -9.84 1.95 11.67
N SER A 102 -9.46 0.69 11.75
CA SER A 102 -8.59 0.05 10.78
C SER A 102 -9.38 -0.44 9.57
N ILE A 103 -8.85 -0.20 8.39
CA ILE A 103 -9.33 -0.78 7.14
C ILE A 103 -8.34 -1.87 6.73
N VAL A 104 -8.73 -3.12 6.94
CA VAL A 104 -7.87 -4.30 6.74
C VAL A 104 -8.44 -5.15 5.60
N VAL A 105 -7.62 -5.44 4.59
CA VAL A 105 -7.97 -6.33 3.48
C VAL A 105 -7.03 -7.54 3.52
N GLY A 106 -7.60 -8.73 3.72
CA GLY A 106 -6.82 -9.91 4.06
C GLY A 106 -6.12 -9.74 5.41
N GLU A 107 -4.80 -9.74 5.42
CA GLU A 107 -3.97 -9.51 6.61
C GLU A 107 -3.27 -8.14 6.58
N GLU A 108 -3.57 -7.32 5.59
CA GLU A 108 -2.88 -6.05 5.33
C GLU A 108 -3.69 -4.86 5.82
N LEU A 109 -3.07 -3.98 6.61
CA LEU A 109 -3.63 -2.68 6.98
C LEU A 109 -3.51 -1.73 5.78
N ILE A 110 -4.62 -1.49 5.09
CA ILE A 110 -4.67 -0.64 3.90
C ILE A 110 -4.82 0.83 4.26
N ALA A 111 -5.65 1.13 5.25
CA ALA A 111 -5.91 2.50 5.68
C ALA A 111 -6.31 2.57 7.15
N LEU A 112 -6.22 3.78 7.69
CA LEU A 112 -6.71 4.14 9.01
C LEU A 112 -7.66 5.33 8.91
N ILE A 113 -8.84 5.22 9.54
CA ILE A 113 -9.67 6.39 9.84
C ILE A 113 -9.28 6.84 11.23
N ALA A 114 -8.59 7.96 11.35
CA ALA A 114 -8.21 8.57 12.62
C ALA A 114 -9.16 9.73 12.93
N CYS A 115 -9.82 9.65 14.08
CA CYS A 115 -10.73 10.67 14.60
C CYS A 115 -10.09 11.29 15.84
N HIS A 116 -9.93 12.60 15.85
CA HIS A 116 -9.30 13.33 16.94
C HIS A 116 -10.30 14.31 17.56
N HIS A 117 -10.12 14.57 18.85
CA HIS A 117 -10.91 15.55 19.58
C HIS A 117 -10.00 16.36 20.52
N ASN A 118 -10.30 17.65 20.69
CA ASN A 118 -9.52 18.58 21.50
C ASN A 118 -9.86 18.57 22.99
N THR A 119 -10.86 17.79 23.39
CA THR A 119 -11.18 17.49 24.80
C THR A 119 -11.32 16.00 24.99
N PRO A 120 -11.17 15.46 26.21
CA PRO A 120 -11.43 14.06 26.51
C PRO A 120 -12.80 13.62 26.03
N LYS A 121 -12.87 12.45 25.37
CA LYS A 121 -14.11 11.95 24.78
C LYS A 121 -14.23 10.44 24.87
N VAL A 122 -15.33 9.99 25.46
CA VAL A 122 -15.73 8.58 25.50
C VAL A 122 -16.71 8.29 24.38
N LEU A 123 -16.42 7.25 23.61
CA LEU A 123 -17.39 6.63 22.71
C LEU A 123 -17.97 5.39 23.39
N ASP A 124 -19.29 5.27 23.42
CA ASP A 124 -19.96 4.10 23.97
C ASP A 124 -19.69 2.84 23.13
N PHE A 125 -20.03 1.70 23.67
CA PHE A 125 -19.79 0.41 23.01
C PHE A 125 -20.51 0.28 21.67
N ARG A 126 -21.77 0.74 21.58
CA ARG A 126 -22.57 0.65 20.35
C ARG A 126 -21.98 1.50 19.23
N THR A 127 -21.55 2.71 19.55
CA THR A 127 -20.90 3.61 18.59
C THR A 127 -19.60 2.99 18.07
N ARG A 128 -18.76 2.41 18.95
CA ARG A 128 -17.52 1.74 18.53
C ARG A 128 -17.79 0.53 17.63
N GLN A 129 -18.80 -0.28 17.95
CA GLN A 129 -19.21 -1.41 17.11
C GLN A 129 -19.74 -0.95 15.74
N ALA A 130 -20.54 0.09 15.71
CA ALA A 130 -21.02 0.67 14.44
C ALA A 130 -19.86 1.16 13.58
N CYS A 131 -18.88 1.85 14.17
CA CYS A 131 -17.69 2.29 13.47
C CYS A 131 -16.83 1.11 12.96
N GLU A 132 -16.70 0.04 13.75
CA GLU A 132 -16.01 -1.17 13.32
C GLU A 132 -16.72 -1.83 12.13
N LEU A 133 -18.03 -1.94 12.17
CA LEU A 133 -18.82 -2.44 11.04
C LEU A 133 -18.61 -1.61 9.77
N LEU A 134 -18.67 -0.28 9.88
CA LEU A 134 -18.38 0.63 8.77
C LEU A 134 -16.96 0.43 8.23
N GLY A 135 -15.98 0.23 9.11
CA GLY A 135 -14.60 -0.09 8.72
C GLY A 135 -14.51 -1.39 7.91
N ARG A 136 -15.20 -2.45 8.35
CA ARG A 136 -15.27 -3.73 7.63
C ARG A 136 -15.95 -3.59 6.26
N MET A 137 -17.08 -2.89 6.20
CA MET A 137 -17.76 -2.60 4.92
C MET A 137 -16.87 -1.82 3.96
N THR A 138 -16.14 -0.83 4.47
CA THR A 138 -15.17 -0.06 3.67
C THR A 138 -14.05 -0.96 3.17
N ALA A 139 -13.52 -1.86 4.00
CA ALA A 139 -12.49 -2.82 3.59
C ALA A 139 -12.97 -3.73 2.43
N GLU A 140 -14.22 -4.22 2.49
CA GLU A 140 -14.82 -4.99 1.41
C GLU A 140 -14.93 -4.20 0.10
N LEU A 141 -15.30 -2.93 0.16
CA LEU A 141 -15.33 -2.06 -1.02
C LEU A 141 -13.94 -1.89 -1.63
N PHE A 142 -12.90 -1.67 -0.81
CA PHE A 142 -11.53 -1.60 -1.28
C PHE A 142 -11.06 -2.93 -1.90
N ALA A 143 -11.37 -4.06 -1.27
CA ALA A 143 -11.03 -5.39 -1.78
C ALA A 143 -11.65 -5.64 -3.16
N ARG A 144 -12.94 -5.31 -3.33
CA ARG A 144 -13.64 -5.42 -4.61
C ARG A 144 -13.01 -4.53 -5.68
N GLN A 145 -12.78 -3.26 -5.38
CA GLN A 145 -12.19 -2.30 -6.31
C GLN A 145 -10.78 -2.74 -6.75
N ARG A 146 -9.96 -3.23 -5.80
CA ARG A 146 -8.63 -3.78 -6.10
C ARG A 146 -8.72 -5.01 -7.02
N GLY A 147 -9.65 -5.93 -6.73
CA GLY A 147 -9.90 -7.12 -7.56
C GLY A 147 -10.39 -6.77 -8.97
N GLU A 148 -11.25 -5.77 -9.09
CA GLU A 148 -11.71 -5.28 -10.40
C GLU A 148 -10.59 -4.66 -11.23
N ARG A 149 -9.77 -3.80 -10.60
CA ARG A 149 -8.59 -3.21 -11.27
C ARG A 149 -7.60 -4.28 -11.74
N GLN A 150 -7.31 -5.28 -10.91
CA GLN A 150 -6.43 -6.39 -11.27
C GLN A 150 -7.00 -7.22 -12.44
N ARG A 151 -8.31 -7.51 -12.41
CA ARG A 151 -8.97 -8.21 -13.53
C ARG A 151 -8.91 -7.40 -14.81
N MET A 152 -9.18 -6.10 -14.76
CA MET A 152 -9.09 -5.23 -15.94
C MET A 152 -7.66 -5.16 -16.49
N ALA A 153 -6.65 -5.03 -15.62
CA ALA A 153 -5.25 -5.03 -16.03
C ALA A 153 -4.88 -6.37 -16.71
N ARG A 154 -5.26 -7.50 -16.08
CA ARG A 154 -5.02 -8.83 -16.66
C ARG A 154 -5.73 -9.02 -18.00
N ASN A 155 -6.98 -8.59 -18.13
CA ASN A 155 -7.71 -8.68 -19.39
C ASN A 155 -7.05 -7.84 -20.48
N ARG A 156 -6.58 -6.62 -20.17
CA ARG A 156 -5.82 -5.80 -21.12
C ARG A 156 -4.54 -6.51 -21.58
N GLN A 157 -3.81 -7.14 -20.65
CA GLN A 157 -2.62 -7.91 -20.99
C GLN A 157 -2.95 -9.09 -21.92
N LEU A 158 -3.99 -9.88 -21.59
CA LEU A 158 -4.42 -11.00 -22.41
C LEU A 158 -4.87 -10.56 -23.81
N SER A 159 -5.65 -9.49 -23.91
CA SER A 159 -6.06 -8.95 -25.21
C SER A 159 -4.87 -8.53 -26.06
N ALA A 160 -3.90 -7.82 -25.46
CA ALA A 160 -2.68 -7.42 -26.16
C ALA A 160 -1.84 -8.63 -26.62
N GLN A 161 -1.77 -9.70 -25.80
CA GLN A 161 -1.10 -10.94 -26.17
C GLN A 161 -1.78 -11.63 -27.36
N VAL A 162 -3.12 -11.72 -27.34
CA VAL A 162 -3.91 -12.32 -28.45
C VAL A 162 -3.70 -11.54 -29.73
N GLU A 163 -3.74 -10.21 -29.70
CA GLU A 163 -3.48 -9.36 -30.86
C GLU A 163 -2.08 -9.57 -31.42
N LEU A 164 -1.05 -9.62 -30.57
CA LEU A 164 0.32 -9.89 -30.99
C LEU A 164 0.48 -11.28 -31.62
N LEU A 165 -0.13 -12.31 -31.03
CA LEU A 165 -0.07 -13.67 -31.56
C LEU A 165 -0.83 -13.80 -32.90
N SER A 166 -1.95 -13.11 -33.07
CA SER A 166 -2.71 -13.08 -34.33
C SER A 166 -1.86 -12.48 -35.44
N GLU A 167 -1.22 -11.34 -35.22
CA GLU A 167 -0.34 -10.73 -36.24
C GLU A 167 0.89 -11.58 -36.56
N LEU A 168 1.46 -12.27 -35.55
CA LEU A 168 2.55 -13.21 -35.76
C LEU A 168 2.14 -14.41 -36.60
N GLY A 169 0.91 -14.90 -36.40
CA GLY A 169 0.36 -16.03 -37.14
C GLY A 169 0.08 -15.72 -38.62
N GLU A 170 -0.33 -14.48 -38.89
CA GLU A 170 -0.68 -14.07 -40.28
C GLU A 170 0.53 -13.74 -41.15
N GLN A 171 1.61 -13.22 -40.59
CA GLN A 171 2.71 -12.65 -41.38
C GLN A 171 4.02 -13.45 -41.37
N ASN A 172 4.17 -14.47 -40.52
CA ASN A 172 5.41 -15.25 -40.32
C ASN A 172 6.69 -14.42 -40.08
N THR A 173 6.60 -13.09 -40.19
CA THR A 173 7.66 -12.09 -39.94
C THR A 173 7.05 -10.80 -39.42
N ILE A 174 7.57 -10.28 -38.30
CA ILE A 174 7.19 -8.97 -37.83
C ILE A 174 8.15 -7.94 -38.47
N GLU A 175 7.62 -7.08 -39.33
CA GLU A 175 8.37 -5.95 -39.85
C GLU A 175 8.52 -4.87 -38.77
N VAL A 176 9.74 -4.33 -38.61
CA VAL A 176 10.03 -3.23 -37.69
C VAL A 176 9.23 -2.01 -38.15
N GLY A 177 8.34 -1.48 -37.29
CA GLY A 177 7.45 -0.36 -37.62
C GLY A 177 5.99 -0.78 -37.86
N SER A 178 5.68 -2.09 -37.81
CA SER A 178 4.29 -2.55 -37.86
C SER A 178 3.51 -2.19 -36.60
N GLY A 179 2.18 -2.16 -36.69
CA GLY A 179 1.31 -1.90 -35.52
C GLY A 179 1.50 -2.88 -34.36
N ALA A 180 2.08 -4.07 -34.62
CA ALA A 180 2.44 -5.05 -33.59
C ALA A 180 3.46 -4.50 -32.59
N TRP A 181 4.45 -3.75 -33.05
CA TRP A 181 5.45 -3.14 -32.17
C TRP A 181 4.85 -2.06 -31.28
N THR A 182 3.98 -1.20 -31.82
CA THR A 182 3.27 -0.20 -31.02
C THR A 182 2.42 -0.85 -29.91
N ARG A 183 1.82 -2.02 -30.20
CA ARG A 183 1.07 -2.79 -29.21
C ARG A 183 1.99 -3.47 -28.18
N ALA A 184 3.13 -4.00 -28.61
CA ALA A 184 4.15 -4.56 -27.72
C ALA A 184 4.66 -3.51 -26.72
N PHE A 185 4.90 -2.28 -27.15
CA PHE A 185 5.25 -1.16 -26.28
C PHE A 185 4.17 -0.90 -25.21
N LYS A 186 2.90 -0.85 -25.62
CA LYS A 186 1.79 -0.67 -24.69
C LYS A 186 1.63 -1.83 -23.71
N PHE A 187 1.98 -3.04 -24.15
CA PHE A 187 1.93 -4.23 -23.31
C PHE A 187 2.98 -4.23 -22.19
N VAL A 188 4.19 -3.79 -22.50
CA VAL A 188 5.31 -3.73 -21.51
C VAL A 188 5.36 -2.40 -20.77
N GLU A 189 4.48 -1.44 -21.10
CA GLU A 189 4.50 -0.06 -20.54
C GLU A 189 5.92 0.56 -20.61
N SER A 190 6.61 0.35 -21.72
CA SER A 190 8.01 0.73 -21.92
C SER A 190 8.13 1.77 -23.03
N ASP A 191 9.07 2.68 -22.88
CA ASP A 191 9.38 3.71 -23.89
C ASP A 191 10.28 3.17 -25.00
N ALA A 192 10.92 2.03 -24.80
CA ALA A 192 11.77 1.37 -25.79
C ALA A 192 11.73 -0.15 -25.66
N LEU A 193 11.81 -0.84 -26.79
CA LEU A 193 11.90 -2.29 -26.88
C LEU A 193 13.13 -2.73 -27.65
N LEU A 194 13.87 -3.66 -27.10
CA LEU A 194 15.01 -4.26 -27.75
C LEU A 194 14.66 -5.68 -28.20
N VAL A 195 14.79 -5.96 -29.49
CA VAL A 195 14.52 -7.27 -30.06
C VAL A 195 15.80 -7.88 -30.59
N GLN A 196 16.14 -9.08 -30.13
CA GLN A 196 17.26 -9.87 -30.64
C GLN A 196 16.74 -11.14 -31.34
N ARG A 197 17.13 -11.35 -32.59
CA ARG A 197 16.88 -12.58 -33.33
C ARG A 197 18.12 -13.02 -34.08
N ASN A 198 18.53 -14.28 -33.93
CA ASN A 198 19.67 -14.88 -34.63
C ASN A 198 20.97 -14.00 -34.61
N GLY A 199 21.30 -13.43 -33.47
CA GLY A 199 22.46 -12.56 -33.32
C GLY A 199 22.30 -11.14 -33.87
N THR A 200 21.23 -10.83 -34.57
CA THR A 200 20.93 -9.48 -35.04
C THR A 200 20.08 -8.75 -34.02
N LYS A 201 20.57 -7.61 -33.57
CA LYS A 201 19.92 -6.78 -32.55
C LYS A 201 19.27 -5.59 -33.24
N ARG A 202 18.02 -5.29 -32.93
CA ARG A 202 17.29 -4.09 -33.38
C ARG A 202 16.58 -3.44 -32.22
N SER A 203 16.82 -2.15 -32.02
CA SER A 203 16.09 -1.33 -31.07
C SER A 203 14.92 -0.63 -31.77
N VAL A 204 13.76 -0.59 -31.10
CA VAL A 204 12.60 0.15 -31.55
C VAL A 204 12.19 1.09 -30.43
N GLY A 205 12.26 2.39 -30.68
CA GLY A 205 11.82 3.43 -29.74
C GLY A 205 10.34 3.75 -29.90
N GLY A 206 9.67 4.22 -28.84
CA GLY A 206 8.36 4.88 -28.93
C GLY A 206 8.46 6.17 -29.74
N GLU A 207 7.31 6.81 -30.01
CA GLU A 207 7.16 7.93 -30.97
C GLU A 207 8.13 9.13 -30.80
N GLN A 208 8.95 9.18 -29.73
CA GLN A 208 9.88 10.28 -29.46
C GLN A 208 11.28 9.85 -29.02
N THR A 209 11.58 8.58 -28.86
CA THR A 209 12.90 8.14 -28.42
C THR A 209 13.69 7.59 -29.60
N VAL A 210 14.44 8.46 -30.26
CA VAL A 210 15.50 8.06 -31.17
C VAL A 210 16.69 7.68 -30.31
N LEU A 211 16.90 6.39 -30.09
CA LEU A 211 18.19 5.89 -29.56
C LEU A 211 19.23 6.07 -30.67
N SER A 212 19.89 7.23 -30.68
CA SER A 212 20.68 7.70 -31.82
C SER A 212 22.15 7.37 -31.76
N GLU A 213 22.66 6.75 -30.69
CA GLU A 213 24.09 6.50 -30.58
C GLU A 213 24.45 5.10 -30.06
N PRO A 214 25.52 4.46 -30.58
CA PRO A 214 25.96 3.12 -30.17
C PRO A 214 26.45 3.02 -28.73
N GLU A 215 26.85 4.13 -28.10
CA GLU A 215 27.40 4.11 -26.73
C GLU A 215 26.32 3.87 -25.67
N ASP A 216 25.15 4.47 -25.83
CA ASP A 216 24.01 4.25 -24.90
C ASP A 216 23.48 2.81 -24.93
N LEU A 217 23.72 2.12 -26.05
CA LEU A 217 23.33 0.72 -26.21
C LEU A 217 24.36 -0.26 -25.61
N GLN A 218 25.63 0.10 -25.48
CA GLN A 218 26.65 -0.80 -24.93
C GLN A 218 26.40 -1.11 -23.47
N ASP A 219 25.93 -0.17 -22.66
CA ASP A 219 25.59 -0.39 -21.25
C ASP A 219 24.34 -1.28 -21.07
N ILE A 220 23.37 -1.15 -21.96
CA ILE A 220 22.17 -2.03 -21.99
C ILE A 220 22.57 -3.44 -22.45
N TRP A 221 23.54 -3.57 -23.37
CA TRP A 221 24.06 -4.86 -23.82
C TRP A 221 24.85 -5.61 -22.73
N ALA A 222 25.67 -4.89 -21.96
CA ALA A 222 26.41 -5.44 -20.84
C ALA A 222 25.48 -6.00 -19.73
N LEU A 223 24.28 -5.41 -19.57
CA LEU A 223 23.22 -5.93 -18.72
C LEU A 223 22.59 -7.20 -19.30
N GLY A 224 22.28 -7.25 -20.60
CA GLY A 224 21.71 -8.42 -21.27
C GLY A 224 22.61 -9.65 -21.21
N ASP A 225 23.92 -9.50 -21.42
CA ASP A 225 24.89 -10.59 -21.34
C ASP A 225 25.06 -11.12 -19.90
N ARG A 226 24.85 -10.30 -18.87
CA ARG A 226 24.83 -10.72 -17.46
C ARG A 226 23.62 -11.63 -17.11
N PHE A 227 22.49 -11.46 -17.79
CA PHE A 227 21.28 -12.27 -17.58
C PHE A 227 21.20 -13.51 -18.47
N ALA A 228 22.01 -13.57 -19.54
CA ALA A 228 22.04 -14.74 -20.45
C ALA A 228 22.62 -16.02 -19.83
N HIS A 229 23.23 -15.92 -18.66
CA HIS A 229 23.82 -17.04 -17.92
C HIS A 229 23.00 -17.47 -16.70
N LEU A 230 21.80 -16.93 -16.50
CA LEU A 230 20.89 -17.40 -15.46
C LEU A 230 20.08 -18.57 -16.03
N ASP A 231 20.38 -19.79 -15.55
CA ASP A 231 19.57 -20.96 -15.83
C ASP A 231 18.11 -20.71 -15.42
N PRO A 232 17.13 -21.18 -16.21
CA PRO A 232 15.72 -21.05 -15.83
C PRO A 232 15.49 -21.84 -14.52
N PRO A 233 14.66 -21.33 -13.60
CA PRO A 233 14.33 -22.03 -12.36
C PRO A 233 13.70 -23.39 -12.71
N GLN A 234 14.23 -24.45 -12.08
CA GLN A 234 13.70 -25.81 -12.14
C GLN A 234 12.34 -25.91 -11.48
#